data_13dd7de113e3d42e0ef6e857bfed3d70
#
_entry.id   13dd7de113e3d42e0ef6e857bfed3d70
#
_cell.length_a   1.000
_cell.length_b   1.000
_cell.length_c   1.000
_cell.angle_alpha   90.00
_cell.angle_beta   90.00
_cell.angle_gamma   90.00
#
_symmetry.space_group_name_H-M   'P 1'
#
loop_
_entity.id
_entity.type
_entity.pdbx_description
1 polymer ?
#
loop_
_entity_poly.entity_id
_entity_poly.type
_entity_poly.pdbx_seq_one_letter_code
_entity_poly.pdbx_strand_id
1 'polypeptide(L)'
;MDVIAPSIPTALNKDNKMFFRNFFTGFVRAAAIGLGALGTAGCSVAQQDSFTLITELPPGFSIKGEASYVPRTGESCTVPPRKSRSYPGLKFFEQKLSNDAQTAQFEVPLTSIEGGCPLVLDTFAYEVDAKYGADFRNVGRAHTGVSFEDGSLERPRPPETLIKQKQCQWLFRTAGPDRYIVKILKCKSVTAANEVSDEAENGPIQRAKLAGQMIKVVFSIATEETPYMGDTWVKFPEGWKRCMGKSLEDPYAFCRGNTTDFKPFKMPDGRDCTVYPTCTE
;
A
#
# COMPACT_ATOMS: atom_id res chain seq x y z
N MET A 1 -26.16 24.99 -41.63
CA MET A 1 -24.88 24.29 -41.93
C MET A 1 -24.89 22.98 -41.15
N ASP A 2 -25.21 21.95 -41.92
CA ASP A 2 -25.47 20.60 -41.42
C ASP A 2 -24.19 19.89 -41.06
N VAL A 3 -24.17 19.22 -39.91
CA VAL A 3 -23.07 18.32 -39.52
C VAL A 3 -23.61 16.89 -39.45
N ILE A 4 -23.11 16.10 -40.37
CA ILE A 4 -23.41 14.70 -40.63
C ILE A 4 -22.72 13.83 -39.57
N ALA A 5 -23.49 12.94 -38.95
CA ALA A 5 -22.99 11.84 -38.12
C ALA A 5 -22.73 10.59 -38.99
N PRO A 6 -21.67 9.80 -38.76
CA PRO A 6 -21.54 8.51 -39.42
C PRO A 6 -22.11 7.38 -38.56
N SER A 7 -22.87 6.56 -39.20
CA SER A 7 -23.56 5.35 -38.82
C SER A 7 -22.61 4.16 -38.56
N ILE A 8 -22.98 3.34 -37.57
CA ILE A 8 -22.38 2.05 -37.21
C ILE A 8 -23.06 0.95 -38.05
N PRO A 9 -22.34 -0.01 -38.62
CA PRO A 9 -22.95 -1.23 -39.13
C PRO A 9 -22.93 -2.37 -38.12
N THR A 10 -24.12 -2.83 -37.82
CA THR A 10 -24.44 -4.11 -37.19
C THR A 10 -24.21 -5.25 -38.18
N ALA A 11 -23.50 -6.27 -37.84
CA ALA A 11 -23.50 -7.54 -38.57
C ALA A 11 -23.70 -8.71 -37.57
N LEU A 12 -24.93 -9.21 -37.61
CA LEU A 12 -25.29 -10.57 -37.17
C LEU A 12 -24.62 -11.57 -38.11
N ASN A 13 -24.08 -12.64 -37.57
CA ASN A 13 -24.04 -13.90 -38.32
C ASN A 13 -24.48 -15.06 -37.42
N LYS A 14 -25.48 -15.72 -37.95
CA LYS A 14 -26.20 -16.89 -37.46
C LYS A 14 -25.59 -18.16 -38.08
N ASP A 15 -25.81 -19.22 -37.39
CA ASP A 15 -25.86 -20.61 -37.83
C ASP A 15 -24.56 -21.40 -38.00
N ASN A 16 -24.39 -22.38 -37.13
CA ASN A 16 -24.22 -23.75 -37.61
C ASN A 16 -24.70 -24.77 -36.57
N LYS A 17 -25.77 -25.41 -36.93
CA LYS A 17 -26.34 -26.60 -36.31
C LYS A 17 -25.80 -27.87 -37.00
N MET A 18 -25.72 -28.90 -36.26
CA MET A 18 -25.91 -30.30 -36.61
C MET A 18 -24.73 -31.10 -37.21
N PHE A 19 -24.33 -32.16 -36.55
CA PHE A 19 -24.64 -33.54 -37.02
C PHE A 19 -24.39 -34.57 -35.94
N PHE A 20 -25.50 -35.18 -35.50
CA PHE A 20 -25.53 -36.47 -34.81
C PHE A 20 -25.28 -37.57 -35.85
N ARG A 21 -24.46 -38.58 -35.52
CA ARG A 21 -24.62 -39.92 -36.06
C ARG A 21 -24.06 -40.97 -35.12
N ASN A 22 -25.02 -41.77 -34.60
CA ASN A 22 -24.82 -43.04 -33.93
C ASN A 22 -24.11 -44.03 -34.84
N PHE A 23 -23.20 -44.82 -34.27
CA PHE A 23 -22.96 -46.20 -34.74
C PHE A 23 -22.77 -47.11 -33.53
N PHE A 24 -23.74 -47.98 -33.37
CA PHE A 24 -23.76 -49.23 -32.55
C PHE A 24 -23.02 -50.31 -33.30
N THR A 25 -22.28 -51.13 -32.58
CA THR A 25 -22.00 -52.58 -32.68
C THR A 25 -20.66 -52.83 -32.04
N GLY A 26 -20.47 -53.48 -30.93
CA GLY A 26 -20.76 -54.83 -30.53
C GLY A 26 -19.52 -55.72 -30.74
N PHE A 27 -18.82 -56.15 -29.66
CA PHE A 27 -18.24 -57.49 -29.47
C PHE A 27 -17.38 -57.52 -28.18
N VAL A 28 -17.84 -58.14 -27.15
CA VAL A 28 -17.50 -59.39 -26.45
C VAL A 28 -16.03 -59.62 -26.04
N ARG A 29 -15.86 -59.67 -24.72
CA ARG A 29 -14.98 -60.50 -23.87
C ARG A 29 -13.46 -60.55 -24.13
N ALA A 30 -12.74 -60.02 -23.13
CA ALA A 30 -11.62 -60.76 -22.50
C ALA A 30 -11.35 -60.16 -21.11
N ALA A 31 -11.52 -60.98 -20.08
CA ALA A 31 -11.14 -60.66 -18.70
C ALA A 31 -9.60 -60.76 -18.58
N ALA A 32 -8.95 -59.64 -18.24
CA ALA A 32 -7.58 -59.64 -17.75
C ALA A 32 -7.59 -58.94 -16.40
N ILE A 33 -7.43 -59.72 -15.35
CA ILE A 33 -7.21 -59.24 -13.98
C ILE A 33 -5.82 -58.66 -13.94
N GLY A 34 -5.70 -57.34 -14.16
CA GLY A 34 -4.48 -56.57 -13.90
C GLY A 34 -4.62 -55.95 -12.51
N LEU A 35 -3.82 -56.39 -11.53
CA LEU A 35 -3.58 -55.67 -10.30
C LEU A 35 -2.96 -54.31 -10.67
N GLY A 36 -3.80 -53.30 -10.84
CA GLY A 36 -3.36 -51.92 -10.98
C GLY A 36 -2.94 -51.41 -9.59
N ALA A 37 -1.64 -51.25 -9.39
CA ALA A 37 -1.11 -50.46 -8.30
C ALA A 37 -1.75 -49.06 -8.37
N LEU A 38 -2.65 -48.75 -7.45
CA LEU A 38 -3.15 -47.41 -7.18
C LEU A 38 -1.96 -46.58 -6.68
N GLY A 39 -1.18 -46.04 -7.62
CA GLY A 39 -0.26 -44.96 -7.35
C GLY A 39 -1.10 -43.76 -6.86
N THR A 40 -1.15 -43.56 -5.57
CA THR A 40 -1.57 -42.28 -5.01
C THR A 40 -0.61 -41.23 -5.53
N ALA A 41 -0.96 -40.56 -6.63
CA ALA A 41 -0.35 -39.31 -7.01
C ALA A 41 -0.67 -38.36 -5.87
N GLY A 42 0.22 -38.32 -4.87
CA GLY A 42 0.21 -37.27 -3.86
C GLY A 42 0.40 -35.98 -4.63
N CYS A 43 -0.64 -35.18 -4.79
CA CYS A 43 -0.51 -33.79 -5.09
C CYS A 43 0.33 -33.20 -3.96
N SER A 44 1.64 -33.11 -4.13
CA SER A 44 2.46 -32.20 -3.34
C SER A 44 1.90 -30.82 -3.68
N VAL A 45 1.09 -30.28 -2.78
CA VAL A 45 0.77 -28.85 -2.80
C VAL A 45 2.14 -28.17 -2.73
N ALA A 46 2.60 -27.63 -3.86
CA ALA A 46 3.81 -26.85 -3.89
C ALA A 46 3.61 -25.76 -2.82
N GLN A 47 4.41 -25.81 -1.78
CA GLN A 47 4.35 -24.86 -0.69
C GLN A 47 4.57 -23.50 -1.34
N GLN A 48 3.54 -22.67 -1.29
CA GLN A 48 3.54 -21.38 -1.94
C GLN A 48 4.63 -20.54 -1.26
N ASP A 49 5.68 -20.24 -1.99
CA ASP A 49 6.82 -19.45 -1.49
C ASP A 49 6.45 -17.96 -1.54
N SER A 50 5.43 -17.61 -0.76
CA SER A 50 4.85 -16.28 -0.65
C SER A 50 4.33 -16.02 0.77
N PHE A 51 4.11 -14.75 1.10
CA PHE A 51 3.29 -14.35 2.22
C PHE A 51 2.10 -13.53 1.75
N THR A 52 1.04 -13.50 2.55
CA THR A 52 -0.15 -12.70 2.26
C THR A 52 -0.14 -11.44 3.12
N LEU A 53 -0.17 -10.26 2.48
CA LEU A 53 -0.42 -8.99 3.15
C LEU A 53 -1.90 -8.64 3.03
N ILE A 54 -2.58 -8.51 4.16
CA ILE A 54 -3.96 -8.02 4.24
C ILE A 54 -3.93 -6.64 4.88
N THR A 55 -4.58 -5.66 4.27
CA THR A 55 -4.67 -4.31 4.83
C THR A 55 -6.13 -3.90 4.98
N GLU A 56 -6.52 -3.49 6.17
CA GLU A 56 -7.80 -2.85 6.42
C GLU A 56 -7.62 -1.34 6.38
N LEU A 57 -8.29 -0.69 5.42
CA LEU A 57 -8.13 0.74 5.11
C LEU A 57 -9.41 1.51 5.47
N PRO A 58 -9.29 2.65 6.15
CA PRO A 58 -10.42 3.56 6.35
C PRO A 58 -10.98 4.12 5.04
N PRO A 59 -12.19 4.70 5.06
CA PRO A 59 -12.73 5.43 3.91
C PRO A 59 -11.77 6.52 3.41
N GLY A 60 -11.68 6.68 2.11
CA GLY A 60 -10.82 7.69 1.47
C GLY A 60 -9.35 7.30 1.38
N PHE A 61 -9.00 6.03 1.63
CA PHE A 61 -7.64 5.53 1.54
C PHE A 61 -7.41 4.67 0.29
N SER A 62 -6.15 4.64 -0.15
CA SER A 62 -5.61 3.68 -1.12
C SER A 62 -4.26 3.17 -0.63
N ILE A 63 -3.80 2.04 -1.16
CA ILE A 63 -2.48 1.50 -0.85
C ILE A 63 -1.80 1.01 -2.12
N LYS A 64 -0.49 1.25 -2.20
CA LYS A 64 0.42 0.71 -3.22
C LYS A 64 1.55 -0.01 -2.53
N GLY A 65 1.86 -1.21 -3.01
CA GLY A 65 2.99 -2.00 -2.54
C GLY A 65 4.04 -2.15 -3.62
N GLU A 66 5.30 -2.20 -3.21
CA GLU A 66 6.45 -2.48 -4.05
C GLU A 66 7.32 -3.53 -3.39
N ALA A 67 7.48 -4.68 -4.05
CA ALA A 67 8.41 -5.72 -3.67
C ALA A 67 9.68 -5.59 -4.50
N SER A 68 10.82 -5.51 -3.85
CA SER A 68 12.15 -5.43 -4.46
C SER A 68 12.90 -6.74 -4.24
N TYR A 69 13.49 -7.27 -5.32
CA TYR A 69 14.17 -8.57 -5.32
C TYR A 69 15.62 -8.41 -5.73
N VAL A 70 16.49 -9.11 -5.04
CA VAL A 70 17.94 -9.17 -5.31
C VAL A 70 18.39 -10.58 -5.68
N PRO A 71 19.51 -10.78 -6.38
CA PRO A 71 20.08 -12.11 -6.61
C PRO A 71 20.25 -12.86 -5.29
N ARG A 72 19.91 -14.16 -5.30
CA ARG A 72 20.14 -15.02 -4.14
C ARG A 72 21.62 -15.03 -3.78
N THR A 73 21.93 -15.07 -2.49
CA THR A 73 23.31 -15.15 -2.00
C THR A 73 24.09 -16.30 -2.66
N GLY A 74 25.26 -15.99 -3.23
CA GLY A 74 26.08 -16.94 -3.97
C GLY A 74 25.80 -17.01 -5.47
N GLU A 75 24.76 -16.36 -5.97
CA GLU A 75 24.49 -16.26 -7.42
C GLU A 75 25.34 -15.16 -8.05
N SER A 76 25.94 -15.45 -9.19
CA SER A 76 26.77 -14.51 -9.95
C SER A 76 26.01 -13.81 -11.08
N CYS A 77 24.72 -14.02 -11.19
CA CYS A 77 23.90 -13.43 -12.22
C CYS A 77 23.60 -11.95 -11.96
N THR A 78 23.48 -11.19 -13.04
CA THR A 78 23.06 -9.78 -12.98
C THR A 78 21.66 -9.65 -13.56
N VAL A 79 20.83 -8.90 -12.87
CA VAL A 79 19.49 -8.53 -13.41
C VAL A 79 19.67 -7.45 -14.45
N PRO A 80 19.10 -7.58 -15.66
CA PRO A 80 19.20 -6.55 -16.69
C PRO A 80 18.71 -5.19 -16.17
N PRO A 81 19.47 -4.11 -16.43
CA PRO A 81 19.05 -2.78 -16.00
C PRO A 81 17.73 -2.38 -16.68
N ARG A 82 16.74 -1.99 -15.92
CA ARG A 82 15.50 -1.44 -16.45
C ARG A 82 15.69 0.07 -16.64
N LYS A 83 15.77 0.53 -17.91
CA LYS A 83 15.86 1.96 -18.27
C LYS A 83 16.83 2.76 -17.38
N SER A 84 18.14 2.48 -17.49
CA SER A 84 19.24 3.16 -16.79
C SER A 84 19.36 2.96 -15.27
N ARG A 85 18.67 2.03 -14.68
CA ARG A 85 18.84 1.66 -13.26
C ARG A 85 19.13 0.17 -13.14
N SER A 86 20.23 -0.18 -12.46
CA SER A 86 20.51 -1.56 -12.02
C SER A 86 19.57 -1.89 -10.86
N TYR A 87 18.30 -2.18 -11.12
CA TYR A 87 17.39 -2.58 -10.08
C TYR A 87 17.15 -4.08 -10.11
N PRO A 88 17.05 -4.67 -8.93
CA PRO A 88 16.46 -5.98 -8.76
C PRO A 88 15.05 -6.03 -9.38
N GLY A 89 14.53 -7.22 -9.60
CA GLY A 89 13.16 -7.37 -10.04
C GLY A 89 12.22 -6.57 -9.13
N LEU A 90 11.30 -5.83 -9.71
CA LEU A 90 10.28 -5.08 -8.97
C LEU A 90 8.90 -5.65 -9.28
N LYS A 91 8.08 -5.85 -8.25
CA LYS A 91 6.66 -6.18 -8.39
C LYS A 91 5.83 -5.13 -7.69
N PHE A 92 4.78 -4.68 -8.37
CA PHE A 92 3.87 -3.66 -7.87
C PHE A 92 2.51 -4.25 -7.56
N PHE A 93 1.92 -3.74 -6.48
CA PHE A 93 0.60 -4.08 -5.98
C PHE A 93 -0.17 -2.78 -5.78
N GLU A 94 -1.46 -2.76 -6.08
CA GLU A 94 -2.26 -1.55 -5.90
C GLU A 94 -3.69 -1.88 -5.51
N GLN A 95 -4.20 -1.17 -4.49
CA GLN A 95 -5.62 -1.06 -4.18
C GLN A 95 -6.00 0.41 -4.31
N LYS A 96 -6.89 0.71 -5.26
CA LYS A 96 -7.33 2.08 -5.55
C LYS A 96 -8.13 2.67 -4.40
N LEU A 97 -8.15 3.99 -4.36
CA LEU A 97 -8.92 4.77 -3.40
C LEU A 97 -10.42 4.43 -3.50
N SER A 98 -11.05 4.23 -2.33
CA SER A 98 -12.49 4.04 -2.18
C SER A 98 -13.04 5.05 -1.17
N ASN A 99 -14.28 5.49 -1.37
CA ASN A 99 -14.98 6.31 -0.40
C ASN A 99 -15.50 5.49 0.81
N ASP A 100 -15.52 4.17 0.67
CA ASP A 100 -15.89 3.24 1.74
C ASP A 100 -14.65 2.59 2.33
N ALA A 101 -14.78 2.07 3.55
CA ALA A 101 -13.76 1.23 4.16
C ALA A 101 -13.54 -0.01 3.28
N GLN A 102 -12.30 -0.43 3.13
CA GLN A 102 -11.97 -1.53 2.24
C GLN A 102 -10.86 -2.42 2.81
N THR A 103 -10.83 -3.65 2.33
CA THR A 103 -9.75 -4.59 2.59
C THR A 103 -9.01 -4.85 1.29
N ALA A 104 -7.69 -4.64 1.30
CA ALA A 104 -6.81 -5.05 0.21
C ALA A 104 -6.02 -6.29 0.62
N GLN A 105 -5.82 -7.21 -0.33
CA GLN A 105 -5.03 -8.41 -0.13
C GLN A 105 -4.01 -8.54 -1.25
N PHE A 106 -2.75 -8.70 -0.86
CA PHE A 106 -1.63 -8.90 -1.78
C PHE A 106 -0.92 -10.19 -1.44
N GLU A 107 -0.72 -11.02 -2.44
CA GLU A 107 0.14 -12.18 -2.35
C GLU A 107 1.53 -11.80 -2.84
N VAL A 108 2.51 -11.79 -1.91
CA VAL A 108 3.86 -11.32 -2.17
C VAL A 108 4.80 -12.51 -2.24
N PRO A 109 5.31 -12.88 -3.44
CA PRO A 109 6.26 -13.98 -3.58
C PRO A 109 7.56 -13.68 -2.83
N LEU A 110 8.12 -14.68 -2.16
CA LEU A 110 9.45 -14.57 -1.52
C LEU A 110 10.59 -14.78 -2.50
N THR A 111 10.29 -15.36 -3.66
CA THR A 111 11.26 -15.61 -4.74
C THR A 111 10.73 -15.13 -6.08
N SER A 112 11.62 -14.88 -7.03
CA SER A 112 11.32 -14.52 -8.40
C SER A 112 12.44 -15.02 -9.32
N ILE A 113 12.18 -15.07 -10.62
CA ILE A 113 13.18 -15.35 -11.65
C ILE A 113 13.11 -14.23 -12.69
N GLU A 114 14.20 -13.54 -12.91
CA GLU A 114 14.31 -12.49 -13.92
C GLU A 114 15.51 -12.76 -14.84
N GLY A 115 15.26 -12.91 -16.14
CA GLY A 115 16.30 -13.22 -17.10
C GLY A 115 17.10 -14.50 -16.81
N GLY A 116 16.47 -15.49 -16.17
CA GLY A 116 17.12 -16.71 -15.72
C GLY A 116 17.89 -16.59 -14.40
N CYS A 117 17.90 -15.41 -13.78
CA CYS A 117 18.53 -15.17 -12.48
C CYS A 117 17.57 -15.45 -11.35
N PRO A 118 17.86 -16.37 -10.39
CA PRO A 118 17.05 -16.60 -9.23
C PRO A 118 17.21 -15.44 -8.23
N LEU A 119 16.09 -14.80 -7.91
CA LEU A 119 16.01 -13.66 -7.02
C LEU A 119 15.28 -14.02 -5.73
N VAL A 120 15.60 -13.32 -4.66
CA VAL A 120 14.91 -13.37 -3.37
C VAL A 120 14.39 -11.99 -3.00
N LEU A 121 13.27 -11.96 -2.28
CA LEU A 121 12.68 -10.71 -1.77
C LEU A 121 13.66 -10.06 -0.78
N ASP A 122 14.05 -8.84 -1.06
CA ASP A 122 14.94 -8.02 -0.25
C ASP A 122 14.16 -7.02 0.63
N THR A 123 13.25 -6.29 0.01
CA THR A 123 12.40 -5.31 0.70
C THR A 123 10.98 -5.37 0.19
N PHE A 124 10.04 -5.09 1.07
CA PHE A 124 8.67 -4.78 0.71
C PHE A 124 8.30 -3.43 1.33
N ALA A 125 8.07 -2.46 0.47
CA ALA A 125 7.60 -1.14 0.87
C ALA A 125 6.14 -0.97 0.48
N TYR A 126 5.38 -0.21 1.25
CA TYR A 126 4.06 0.22 0.85
C TYR A 126 3.84 1.70 1.16
N GLU A 127 3.06 2.30 0.30
CA GLU A 127 2.65 3.69 0.37
C GLU A 127 1.14 3.73 0.55
N VAL A 128 0.71 4.50 1.53
CA VAL A 128 -0.71 4.75 1.78
C VAL A 128 -1.00 6.19 1.39
N ASP A 129 -1.90 6.36 0.44
CA ASP A 129 -2.45 7.67 0.07
C ASP A 129 -3.83 7.82 0.70
N ALA A 130 -4.16 9.01 1.18
CA ALA A 130 -5.50 9.31 1.67
C ALA A 130 -5.96 10.67 1.17
N LYS A 131 -7.26 10.79 0.92
CA LYS A 131 -7.92 12.02 0.51
C LYS A 131 -8.49 12.74 1.72
N TYR A 132 -8.12 14.00 1.90
CA TYR A 132 -8.68 14.87 2.91
C TYR A 132 -9.83 15.70 2.34
N GLY A 133 -11.06 15.42 2.76
CA GLY A 133 -12.24 16.12 2.26
C GLY A 133 -12.51 15.94 0.77
N ALA A 134 -13.16 16.91 0.14
CA ALA A 134 -13.52 16.87 -1.28
C ALA A 134 -12.41 17.37 -2.23
N ASP A 135 -11.45 18.14 -1.72
CA ASP A 135 -10.40 18.77 -2.53
C ASP A 135 -9.27 17.80 -2.85
N PHE A 136 -8.97 17.61 -4.15
CA PHE A 136 -7.86 16.78 -4.63
C PHE A 136 -6.47 17.29 -4.20
N ARG A 137 -6.34 18.58 -3.87
CA ARG A 137 -5.07 19.17 -3.41
C ARG A 137 -4.67 18.74 -2.00
N ASN A 138 -5.60 18.14 -1.25
CA ASN A 138 -5.38 17.65 0.09
C ASN A 138 -5.19 16.13 0.12
N VAL A 139 -4.32 15.59 -0.72
CA VAL A 139 -3.91 14.19 -0.64
C VAL A 139 -2.68 14.09 0.23
N GLY A 140 -2.78 13.31 1.29
CA GLY A 140 -1.65 12.97 2.13
C GLY A 140 -1.08 11.62 1.76
N ARG A 141 0.20 11.42 2.07
CA ARG A 141 0.95 10.21 1.76
C ARG A 141 1.81 9.78 2.94
N ALA A 142 1.78 8.51 3.26
CA ALA A 142 2.66 7.90 4.24
C ALA A 142 3.35 6.69 3.64
N HIS A 143 4.66 6.56 3.89
CA HIS A 143 5.47 5.44 3.46
C HIS A 143 5.88 4.59 4.66
N THR A 144 5.93 3.29 4.45
CA THR A 144 6.54 2.36 5.38
C THR A 144 7.13 1.18 4.60
N GLY A 145 8.05 0.45 5.20
CA GLY A 145 8.70 -0.68 4.54
C GLY A 145 9.20 -1.69 5.55
N VAL A 146 9.47 -2.89 5.07
CA VAL A 146 10.07 -3.98 5.81
C VAL A 146 11.21 -4.52 4.97
N SER A 147 12.39 -4.67 5.57
CA SER A 147 13.52 -5.36 4.97
C SER A 147 13.54 -6.83 5.40
N PHE A 148 14.14 -7.67 4.57
CA PHE A 148 14.22 -9.11 4.81
C PHE A 148 15.66 -9.58 4.74
N GLU A 149 15.98 -10.55 5.56
CA GLU A 149 17.31 -11.18 5.59
C GLU A 149 17.20 -12.71 5.52
N ASP A 150 18.27 -13.35 5.06
CA ASP A 150 18.41 -14.80 5.15
C ASP A 150 18.82 -15.15 6.59
N GLY A 151 17.92 -15.82 7.31
CA GLY A 151 18.19 -16.33 8.62
C GLY A 151 18.59 -17.81 8.62
N SER A 152 19.17 -18.28 9.72
CA SER A 152 19.39 -19.71 9.93
C SER A 152 18.05 -20.46 9.85
N LEU A 153 18.06 -21.64 9.24
CA LEU A 153 16.92 -22.54 9.09
C LEU A 153 16.42 -23.05 10.45
N GLU A 154 15.77 -22.19 11.20
CA GLU A 154 14.87 -22.65 12.26
C GLU A 154 13.65 -23.27 11.59
N ARG A 155 13.10 -24.34 12.20
CA ARG A 155 11.95 -25.09 11.69
C ARG A 155 10.84 -24.14 11.25
N PRO A 156 10.18 -24.42 10.09
CA PRO A 156 9.02 -23.66 9.67
C PRO A 156 7.99 -23.62 10.81
N ARG A 157 7.55 -22.41 11.16
CA ARG A 157 6.40 -22.26 12.07
C ARG A 157 5.11 -22.54 11.32
N PRO A 158 4.08 -23.07 11.99
CA PRO A 158 2.76 -23.14 11.38
C PRO A 158 2.33 -21.75 10.92
N PRO A 159 1.50 -21.66 9.85
CA PRO A 159 0.96 -20.39 9.39
C PRO A 159 0.30 -19.63 10.54
N GLU A 160 0.78 -18.44 10.81
CA GLU A 160 0.28 -17.58 11.86
C GLU A 160 -0.11 -16.22 11.25
N THR A 161 -1.16 -15.61 11.78
CA THR A 161 -1.54 -14.26 11.40
C THR A 161 -0.84 -13.27 12.31
N LEU A 162 0.09 -12.50 11.75
CA LEU A 162 0.72 -11.39 12.43
C LEU A 162 -0.12 -10.13 12.24
N ILE A 163 -0.69 -9.61 13.32
CA ILE A 163 -1.52 -8.39 13.26
C ILE A 163 -0.66 -7.18 13.66
N LYS A 164 -0.66 -6.17 12.80
CA LYS A 164 -0.02 -4.87 13.02
C LYS A 164 -1.06 -3.77 12.97
N GLN A 165 -0.99 -2.84 13.90
CA GLN A 165 -1.88 -1.69 13.94
C GLN A 165 -1.12 -0.42 13.58
N LYS A 166 -1.72 0.41 12.74
CA LYS A 166 -1.20 1.72 12.35
C LYS A 166 -2.25 2.79 12.63
N GLN A 167 -1.84 3.87 13.25
CA GLN A 167 -2.67 5.05 13.38
C GLN A 167 -2.15 6.15 12.48
N CYS A 168 -2.99 6.60 11.55
CA CYS A 168 -2.72 7.73 10.69
C CYS A 168 -3.32 8.99 11.30
N GLN A 169 -2.59 10.09 11.21
CA GLN A 169 -3.01 11.39 11.69
C GLN A 169 -2.83 12.42 10.59
N TRP A 170 -3.85 13.25 10.41
CA TRP A 170 -3.72 14.43 9.59
C TRP A 170 -2.96 15.51 10.34
N LEU A 171 -1.91 15.99 9.73
CA LEU A 171 -1.14 17.12 10.18
C LEU A 171 -1.37 18.28 9.23
N PHE A 172 -1.19 19.49 9.72
CA PHE A 172 -1.31 20.70 8.89
C PHE A 172 -0.09 21.59 9.03
N ARG A 173 0.21 22.32 7.99
CA ARG A 173 1.20 23.41 7.95
C ARG A 173 0.82 24.45 6.92
N THR A 174 1.44 25.60 6.98
CA THR A 174 1.35 26.57 5.89
C THR A 174 2.41 26.32 4.82
N ALA A 175 2.07 26.57 3.55
CA ALA A 175 2.96 26.46 2.41
C ALA A 175 2.82 27.67 1.46
N GLY A 176 3.91 27.99 0.77
CA GLY A 176 3.99 29.08 -0.19
C GLY A 176 3.97 30.49 0.43
N PRO A 177 4.14 31.54 -0.39
CA PRO A 177 4.17 32.93 0.07
C PRO A 177 2.83 33.39 0.65
N ASP A 178 1.73 32.88 0.11
CA ASP A 178 0.36 33.19 0.57
C ASP A 178 -0.07 32.38 1.80
N ARG A 179 0.79 31.47 2.27
CA ARG A 179 0.58 30.68 3.49
C ARG A 179 -0.69 29.82 3.44
N TYR A 180 -0.93 29.13 2.32
CA TYR A 180 -2.01 28.17 2.23
C TYR A 180 -1.84 27.00 3.20
N ILE A 181 -2.91 26.62 3.86
CA ILE A 181 -2.95 25.37 4.63
C ILE A 181 -2.82 24.19 3.67
N VAL A 182 -1.86 23.31 3.99
CA VAL A 182 -1.69 22.01 3.33
C VAL A 182 -1.75 20.91 4.38
N LYS A 183 -2.28 19.76 3.96
CA LYS A 183 -2.42 18.57 4.80
C LYS A 183 -1.28 17.59 4.53
N ILE A 184 -0.86 16.93 5.59
CA ILE A 184 0.16 15.87 5.55
C ILE A 184 -0.41 14.68 6.31
N LEU A 185 -0.37 13.50 5.72
CA LEU A 185 -0.70 12.26 6.40
C LEU A 185 0.56 11.68 7.03
N LYS A 186 0.52 11.38 8.30
CA LYS A 186 1.57 10.63 9.01
C LYS A 186 0.95 9.42 9.67
N CYS A 187 1.44 8.22 9.34
CA CYS A 187 1.00 6.99 9.96
C CYS A 187 2.13 6.45 10.84
N LYS A 188 1.78 6.07 12.06
CA LYS A 188 2.69 5.53 13.07
C LYS A 188 2.22 4.15 13.51
N SER A 189 3.14 3.37 14.06
CA SER A 189 2.82 2.09 14.67
C SER A 189 2.08 2.28 15.98
N VAL A 190 1.14 1.38 16.27
CA VAL A 190 0.49 1.29 17.57
C VAL A 190 1.01 0.05 18.27
N THR A 191 1.59 0.22 19.44
CA THR A 191 2.14 -0.88 20.26
C THR A 191 1.03 -1.72 20.88
N ALA A 192 1.37 -2.89 21.41
CA ALA A 192 0.43 -3.73 22.15
C ALA A 192 -0.16 -3.02 23.40
N ALA A 193 0.50 -1.99 23.92
CA ALA A 193 0.00 -1.15 24.99
C ALA A 193 -0.94 -0.01 24.51
N ASN A 194 -1.32 0.00 23.22
CA ASN A 194 -2.07 1.07 22.56
C ASN A 194 -1.34 2.43 22.52
N GLU A 195 -0.04 2.43 22.62
CA GLU A 195 0.77 3.64 22.49
C GLU A 195 1.20 3.85 21.02
N VAL A 196 1.12 5.08 20.56
CA VAL A 196 1.55 5.46 19.23
C VAL A 196 3.05 5.73 19.24
N SER A 197 3.82 4.96 18.44
CA SER A 197 5.27 5.03 18.37
C SER A 197 5.77 5.42 16.98
N ASP A 198 6.80 6.28 16.94
CA ASP A 198 7.56 6.59 15.74
C ASP A 198 8.63 5.51 15.44
N GLU A 199 8.85 4.58 16.35
CA GLU A 199 9.86 3.55 16.18
C GLU A 199 9.49 2.63 15.01
N ALA A 200 10.46 2.37 14.15
CA ALA A 200 10.35 1.33 13.15
C ALA A 200 10.14 0.00 13.89
N GLU A 201 9.03 -0.67 13.59
CA GLU A 201 8.79 -1.98 14.17
C GLU A 201 9.91 -2.92 13.73
N ASN A 202 10.67 -3.36 14.72
CA ASN A 202 11.58 -4.50 14.66
C ASN A 202 12.45 -4.56 13.38
N GLY A 203 13.73 -4.85 13.54
CA GLY A 203 14.70 -5.01 12.47
C GLY A 203 14.24 -5.94 11.33
N PRO A 204 15.13 -6.34 10.44
CA PRO A 204 14.80 -7.17 9.30
C PRO A 204 14.11 -8.47 9.71
N ILE A 205 13.11 -8.88 8.96
CA ILE A 205 12.38 -10.13 9.20
C ILE A 205 13.09 -11.26 8.45
N GLN A 206 13.27 -12.39 9.11
CA GLN A 206 13.83 -13.58 8.46
C GLN A 206 12.88 -14.09 7.38
N ARG A 207 13.34 -14.14 6.15
CA ARG A 207 12.58 -14.52 4.97
C ARG A 207 11.96 -15.91 5.10
N ALA A 208 12.72 -16.86 5.65
CA ALA A 208 12.25 -18.23 5.88
C ALA A 208 11.05 -18.34 6.84
N LYS A 209 10.83 -17.32 7.70
CA LYS A 209 9.68 -17.28 8.63
C LYS A 209 8.40 -16.74 7.99
N LEU A 210 8.48 -16.23 6.76
CA LEU A 210 7.34 -15.60 6.08
C LEU A 210 6.57 -16.54 5.14
N ALA A 211 7.18 -17.65 4.73
CA ALA A 211 6.54 -18.58 3.81
C ALA A 211 5.19 -19.06 4.38
N GLY A 212 4.11 -18.82 3.63
CA GLY A 212 2.75 -19.16 4.03
C GLY A 212 2.17 -18.30 5.17
N GLN A 213 2.90 -17.27 5.65
CA GLN A 213 2.40 -16.40 6.72
C GLN A 213 1.39 -15.37 6.20
N MET A 214 0.55 -14.90 7.10
CA MET A 214 -0.40 -13.82 6.85
C MET A 214 -0.04 -12.63 7.73
N ILE A 215 0.21 -11.48 7.11
CA ILE A 215 0.43 -10.21 7.79
C ILE A 215 -0.80 -9.35 7.58
N LYS A 216 -1.49 -9.01 8.66
CA LYS A 216 -2.65 -8.12 8.64
C LYS A 216 -2.26 -6.76 9.21
N VAL A 217 -2.42 -5.71 8.42
CA VAL A 217 -2.19 -4.33 8.84
C VAL A 217 -3.52 -3.59 8.92
N VAL A 218 -3.87 -3.13 10.10
CA VAL A 218 -5.13 -2.39 10.35
C VAL A 218 -4.79 -0.92 10.50
N PHE A 219 -5.35 -0.09 9.62
CA PHE A 219 -5.19 1.35 9.67
C PHE A 219 -6.37 2.01 10.37
N SER A 220 -6.08 3.00 11.22
CA SER A 220 -7.07 3.88 11.86
C SER A 220 -6.70 5.34 11.63
N ILE A 221 -7.65 6.25 11.83
CA ILE A 221 -7.42 7.70 11.75
C ILE A 221 -7.60 8.30 13.13
N ALA A 222 -6.63 9.11 13.56
CA ALA A 222 -6.77 9.94 14.74
C ALA A 222 -7.80 11.03 14.49
N THR A 223 -8.61 11.32 15.51
CA THR A 223 -9.68 12.34 15.42
C THR A 223 -9.15 13.76 15.46
N GLU A 224 -8.00 13.97 16.12
CA GLU A 224 -7.39 15.30 16.23
C GLU A 224 -6.34 15.52 15.15
N GLU A 225 -6.35 16.73 14.61
CA GLU A 225 -5.30 17.25 13.76
C GLU A 225 -4.32 18.06 14.57
N THR A 226 -3.04 17.95 14.26
CA THR A 226 -1.98 18.72 14.93
C THR A 226 -1.08 19.40 13.90
N PRO A 227 -0.37 20.46 14.29
CA PRO A 227 0.63 21.06 13.41
C PRO A 227 1.74 20.06 13.06
N TYR A 228 2.18 20.07 11.80
CA TYR A 228 3.33 19.28 11.35
C TYR A 228 4.61 19.62 12.11
N MET A 229 4.75 20.92 12.45
CA MET A 229 5.79 21.43 13.33
C MET A 229 5.10 22.14 14.49
N GLY A 230 5.10 21.51 15.66
CA GLY A 230 4.35 21.96 16.82
C GLY A 230 4.71 23.35 17.30
N ASP A 231 5.98 23.72 17.25
CA ASP A 231 6.49 25.02 17.71
C ASP A 231 6.27 26.20 16.73
N THR A 232 5.60 25.93 15.60
CA THR A 232 5.21 26.99 14.64
C THR A 232 3.76 27.44 14.79
N TRP A 233 3.04 26.86 15.74
CA TRP A 233 1.65 27.16 16.07
C TRP A 233 1.45 27.17 17.57
N VAL A 234 0.50 27.98 18.03
CA VAL A 234 0.06 28.01 19.43
C VAL A 234 -1.38 27.54 19.50
N LYS A 235 -1.66 26.60 20.43
CA LYS A 235 -3.02 26.08 20.65
C LYS A 235 -3.78 27.02 21.61
N PHE A 236 -4.98 27.39 21.20
CA PHE A 236 -5.97 28.15 21.95
C PHE A 236 -7.26 27.32 22.09
N PRO A 237 -8.21 27.72 22.95
CA PRO A 237 -9.48 27.00 23.05
C PRO A 237 -10.25 26.89 21.72
N GLU A 238 -10.17 27.94 20.88
CA GLU A 238 -10.85 28.05 19.58
C GLU A 238 -10.09 27.33 18.47
N GLY A 239 -8.83 26.95 18.68
CA GLY A 239 -7.99 26.31 17.68
C GLY A 239 -6.54 26.74 17.71
N TRP A 240 -5.89 26.72 16.56
CA TRP A 240 -4.45 26.98 16.41
C TRP A 240 -4.20 28.30 15.71
N LYS A 241 -3.32 29.13 16.25
CA LYS A 241 -2.85 30.38 15.63
C LYS A 241 -1.41 30.22 15.13
N ARG A 242 -1.14 30.74 13.92
CA ARG A 242 0.16 30.61 13.25
C ARG A 242 1.12 31.71 13.68
N CYS A 243 2.32 31.34 14.11
CA CYS A 243 3.37 32.28 14.49
C CYS A 243 3.86 33.15 13.30
N MET A 244 4.49 34.28 13.61
CA MET A 244 4.74 35.39 12.68
C MET A 244 5.62 35.04 11.47
N GLY A 245 6.59 34.17 11.58
CA GLY A 245 7.60 33.93 10.54
C GLY A 245 7.07 33.55 9.16
N LYS A 246 7.86 33.79 8.13
CA LYS A 246 7.49 33.53 6.72
C LYS A 246 7.77 32.10 6.27
N SER A 247 8.90 31.53 6.70
CA SER A 247 9.36 30.19 6.34
C SER A 247 10.06 29.54 7.52
N LEU A 248 10.47 28.28 7.40
CA LEU A 248 11.23 27.58 8.43
C LEU A 248 12.63 28.15 8.69
N GLU A 249 13.18 28.89 7.71
CA GLU A 249 14.47 29.57 7.80
C GLU A 249 14.36 30.90 8.55
N ASP A 250 13.13 31.41 8.71
CA ASP A 250 12.88 32.64 9.44
C ASP A 250 12.77 32.32 10.95
N PRO A 251 13.61 32.97 11.81
CA PRO A 251 13.58 32.76 13.26
C PRO A 251 12.20 32.99 13.89
N TYR A 252 11.38 33.85 13.31
CA TYR A 252 10.01 34.11 13.79
C TYR A 252 8.99 33.07 13.30
N ALA A 253 9.39 32.13 12.41
CA ALA A 253 8.52 31.03 12.00
C ALA A 253 8.21 30.09 13.16
N PHE A 254 9.15 29.96 14.08
CA PHE A 254 8.96 29.27 15.35
C PHE A 254 8.43 30.27 16.36
N CYS A 255 7.51 29.85 17.25
CA CYS A 255 6.88 30.72 18.25
C CYS A 255 7.86 31.14 19.38
N ARG A 256 9.15 31.09 19.13
CA ARG A 256 10.19 31.47 20.10
C ARG A 256 10.18 32.98 20.29
N GLY A 257 9.95 33.42 21.51
CA GLY A 257 9.99 34.83 21.89
C GLY A 257 8.76 35.64 21.55
N ASN A 258 7.82 35.15 20.75
CA ASN A 258 6.56 35.83 20.48
C ASN A 258 5.42 34.83 20.32
N THR A 259 4.56 34.74 21.35
CA THR A 259 3.36 33.90 21.38
C THR A 259 2.09 34.74 21.50
N THR A 260 2.16 36.04 21.26
CA THR A 260 1.04 37.00 21.32
C THR A 260 0.63 37.52 19.96
N ASP A 261 1.60 37.66 19.05
CA ASP A 261 1.34 38.15 17.71
C ASP A 261 1.33 37.02 16.70
N PHE A 262 0.29 36.95 15.90
CA PHE A 262 0.05 35.87 14.95
C PHE A 262 -0.13 36.39 13.54
N LYS A 263 0.13 35.55 12.57
CA LYS A 263 0.00 35.89 11.15
C LYS A 263 -1.15 35.12 10.52
N PRO A 264 -2.01 35.75 9.74
CA PRO A 264 -3.08 35.08 9.04
C PRO A 264 -2.52 34.09 8.00
N PHE A 265 -3.34 33.14 7.62
CA PHE A 265 -3.07 32.12 6.62
C PHE A 265 -4.31 31.92 5.74
N LYS A 266 -4.13 31.24 4.60
CA LYS A 266 -5.23 30.96 3.67
C LYS A 266 -5.71 29.51 3.80
N MET A 267 -7.00 29.34 3.85
CA MET A 267 -7.62 28.03 3.70
C MET A 267 -7.58 27.59 2.23
N PRO A 268 -7.80 26.28 1.92
CA PRO A 268 -7.79 25.79 0.54
C PRO A 268 -8.78 26.49 -0.40
N ASP A 269 -9.89 27.00 0.15
CA ASP A 269 -10.91 27.77 -0.58
C ASP A 269 -10.51 29.24 -0.82
N GLY A 270 -9.33 29.67 -0.34
CA GLY A 270 -8.78 31.01 -0.50
C GLY A 270 -9.15 32.00 0.58
N ARG A 271 -10.00 31.64 1.58
CA ARG A 271 -10.33 32.53 2.70
C ARG A 271 -9.12 32.79 3.57
N ASP A 272 -8.97 34.06 3.99
CA ASP A 272 -8.00 34.44 5.03
C ASP A 272 -8.53 34.08 6.41
N CYS A 273 -7.72 33.42 7.20
CA CYS A 273 -8.06 32.90 8.53
C CYS A 273 -6.98 33.24 9.55
N THR A 274 -7.38 33.44 10.79
CA THR A 274 -6.47 33.68 11.92
C THR A 274 -6.41 32.50 12.86
N VAL A 275 -7.44 31.64 12.88
CA VAL A 275 -7.55 30.45 13.72
C VAL A 275 -7.88 29.24 12.87
N TYR A 276 -7.15 28.14 13.06
CA TYR A 276 -7.37 26.86 12.41
C TYR A 276 -8.02 25.87 13.40
N PRO A 277 -9.03 25.07 13.04
CA PRO A 277 -9.69 24.98 11.73
C PRO A 277 -10.90 25.92 11.55
N THR A 278 -11.33 26.62 12.57
CA THR A 278 -12.59 27.37 12.59
C THR A 278 -12.60 28.59 11.67
N CYS A 279 -11.42 29.15 11.37
CA CYS A 279 -11.19 30.34 10.57
C CYS A 279 -11.49 31.68 11.28
N THR A 280 -12.31 31.67 12.32
CA THR A 280 -12.73 32.85 13.09
C THR A 280 -12.42 32.66 14.57
N GLU A 281 -12.15 33.77 15.25
CA GLU A 281 -12.03 33.83 16.71
C GLU A 281 -13.41 33.76 17.38
#